data_68675477618be724601da7ee2ba4a602
#
_entry.id   68675477618be724601da7ee2ba4a602
#
_cell.length_a   1.000
_cell.length_b   1.000
_cell.length_c   1.000
_cell.angle_alpha   90.00
_cell.angle_beta   90.00
_cell.angle_gamma   90.00
#
_symmetry.space_group_name_H-M   'P 1'
#
loop_
_entity.id
_entity.type
_entity.pdbx_description
1 polymer ?
#
loop_
_entity_poly.entity_id
_entity_poly.type
_entity_poly.pdbx_seq_one_letter_code
_entity_poly.pdbx_strand_id
1 'polypeptide(L)'
;SIFIILLLTLIFANFSEALAEGRGKAQANALRQTQTEMTARLIKEDGAYEIIDASNLKKGDLVRVETGEQIPNDGQVIKGLATVDESAITGESAPVIKESGGDFNNVIGGTSVTSDWLEIEITSEPGQSFLDKMIHLVEGATRKKTPNEIALFTLLMTLTIIFLVVIVTMYPLAQFLHFNLSIVMLIALTVCLIPTTIGGLLSAIGIAAVSYTHLRAHETRGNL
;
A
#
# COMPACT_ATOMS: atom_id res chain seq x y z
N SER A 1 -36.43 16.42 3.57
CA SER A 1 -35.35 16.98 2.72
C SER A 1 -33.99 16.97 3.41
N ILE A 2 -33.82 17.46 4.64
CA ILE A 2 -32.54 17.51 5.36
C ILE A 2 -31.98 16.10 5.62
N PHE A 3 -32.83 15.14 6.01
CA PHE A 3 -32.43 13.76 6.22
C PHE A 3 -31.77 13.14 4.98
N ILE A 4 -32.33 13.39 3.80
CA ILE A 4 -31.79 12.87 2.53
C ILE A 4 -30.41 13.46 2.24
N ILE A 5 -30.21 14.74 2.51
CA ILE A 5 -28.90 15.41 2.31
C ILE A 5 -27.85 14.82 3.25
N LEU A 6 -28.18 14.65 4.53
CA LEU A 6 -27.29 14.06 5.52
C LEU A 6 -26.95 12.61 5.19
N LEU A 7 -27.93 11.83 4.75
CA LEU A 7 -27.72 10.45 4.32
C LEU A 7 -26.79 10.36 3.11
N LEU A 8 -27.01 11.22 2.09
CA LEU A 8 -26.14 11.30 0.92
C LEU A 8 -24.71 11.71 1.30
N THR A 9 -24.55 12.68 2.20
CA THR A 9 -23.23 13.11 2.68
C THR A 9 -22.51 11.98 3.39
N LEU A 10 -23.20 11.22 4.25
CA LEU A 10 -22.64 10.08 4.97
C LEU A 10 -22.22 8.96 3.99
N ILE A 11 -23.07 8.62 3.04
CA ILE A 11 -22.77 7.60 2.01
C ILE A 11 -21.57 8.04 1.19
N PHE A 12 -21.51 9.30 0.77
CA PHE A 12 -20.40 9.81 -0.02
C PHE A 12 -19.08 9.83 0.76
N ALA A 13 -19.11 10.20 2.02
CA ALA A 13 -17.93 10.18 2.89
C ALA A 13 -17.38 8.75 3.04
N ASN A 14 -18.23 7.78 3.40
CA ASN A 14 -17.86 6.38 3.53
C ASN A 14 -17.39 5.76 2.21
N PHE A 15 -18.03 6.12 1.09
CA PHE A 15 -17.62 5.68 -0.24
C PHE A 15 -16.23 6.21 -0.61
N SER A 16 -15.95 7.47 -0.34
CA SER A 16 -14.64 8.09 -0.60
C SER A 16 -13.53 7.43 0.23
N GLU A 17 -13.78 7.11 1.48
CA GLU A 17 -12.86 6.39 2.37
C GLU A 17 -12.60 4.97 1.87
N ALA A 18 -13.65 4.22 1.55
CA ALA A 18 -13.55 2.86 1.02
C ALA A 18 -12.80 2.80 -0.33
N LEU A 19 -13.03 3.79 -1.22
CA LEU A 19 -12.32 3.87 -2.49
C LEU A 19 -10.82 4.12 -2.30
N ALA A 20 -10.47 4.96 -1.35
CA ALA A 20 -9.10 5.27 -1.02
C ALA A 20 -8.35 4.04 -0.45
N GLU A 21 -8.99 3.29 0.46
CA GLU A 21 -8.44 2.06 1.05
C GLU A 21 -8.36 0.92 0.02
N GLY A 22 -9.36 0.81 -0.87
CA GLY A 22 -9.43 -0.22 -1.90
C GLY A 22 -8.30 -0.17 -2.92
N ARG A 23 -7.75 1.00 -3.22
CA ARG A 23 -6.62 1.15 -4.17
C ARG A 23 -5.34 0.49 -3.66
N GLY A 24 -5.01 0.63 -2.37
CA GLY A 24 -3.84 -0.01 -1.77
C GLY A 24 -3.94 -1.54 -1.81
N LYS A 25 -5.11 -2.07 -1.46
CA LYS A 25 -5.38 -3.53 -1.50
C LYS A 25 -5.32 -4.09 -2.93
N ALA A 26 -5.83 -3.34 -3.91
CA ALA A 26 -5.78 -3.75 -5.31
C ALA A 26 -4.34 -3.87 -5.84
N GLN A 27 -3.46 -2.96 -5.48
CA GLN A 27 -2.03 -3.03 -5.85
C GLN A 27 -1.33 -4.23 -5.19
N ALA A 28 -1.54 -4.48 -3.91
CA ALA A 28 -0.99 -5.63 -3.21
C ALA A 28 -1.48 -6.96 -3.83
N ASN A 29 -2.77 -7.04 -4.17
CA ASN A 29 -3.34 -8.22 -4.81
C ASN A 29 -2.77 -8.45 -6.22
N ALA A 30 -2.53 -7.39 -7.01
CA ALA A 30 -1.91 -7.51 -8.33
C ALA A 30 -0.47 -8.06 -8.23
N LEU A 31 0.33 -7.59 -7.25
CA LEU A 31 1.67 -8.12 -7.00
C LEU A 31 1.63 -9.59 -6.57
N ARG A 32 0.70 -9.98 -5.70
CA ARG A 32 0.51 -11.40 -5.30
C ARG A 32 0.11 -12.28 -6.47
N GLN A 33 -0.76 -11.82 -7.33
CA GLN A 33 -1.21 -12.59 -8.49
C GLN A 33 -0.05 -12.89 -9.43
N THR A 34 0.83 -11.93 -9.67
CA THR A 34 2.04 -12.12 -10.47
C THR A 34 2.95 -13.19 -9.85
N GLN A 35 3.10 -13.20 -8.53
CA GLN A 35 3.92 -14.20 -7.82
C GLN A 35 3.30 -15.61 -7.85
N THR A 36 1.97 -15.73 -7.74
CA THR A 36 1.27 -17.02 -7.68
C THR A 36 1.24 -17.74 -9.04
N GLU A 37 1.31 -17.01 -10.15
CA GLU A 37 1.31 -17.59 -11.52
C GLU A 37 2.72 -17.92 -12.02
N MET A 38 3.75 -17.65 -11.23
CA MET A 38 5.14 -17.86 -11.64
C MET A 38 5.56 -19.32 -11.46
N THR A 39 6.12 -19.92 -12.51
CA THR A 39 6.73 -21.26 -12.47
C THR A 39 8.25 -21.15 -12.47
N ALA A 40 8.92 -22.13 -11.87
CA ALA A 40 10.37 -22.22 -11.80
C ALA A 40 10.86 -23.55 -12.38
N ARG A 41 12.00 -23.54 -13.08
CA ARG A 41 12.72 -24.73 -13.49
C ARG A 41 13.73 -25.14 -12.42
N LEU A 42 13.32 -26.03 -11.54
CA LEU A 42 14.17 -26.59 -10.50
C LEU A 42 15.17 -27.55 -11.13
N ILE A 43 16.43 -27.43 -10.75
CA ILE A 43 17.51 -28.37 -11.15
C ILE A 43 17.62 -29.44 -10.07
N LYS A 44 17.36 -30.68 -10.42
CA LYS A 44 17.52 -31.82 -9.52
C LYS A 44 18.99 -32.26 -9.40
N GLU A 45 19.28 -33.07 -8.39
CA GLU A 45 20.63 -33.67 -8.18
C GLU A 45 21.15 -34.50 -9.35
N ASP A 46 20.24 -35.06 -10.12
CA ASP A 46 20.55 -35.82 -11.36
C ASP A 46 20.77 -34.93 -12.59
N GLY A 47 20.63 -33.62 -12.45
CA GLY A 47 20.75 -32.62 -13.54
C GLY A 47 19.48 -32.48 -14.38
N ALA A 48 18.38 -33.18 -14.04
CA ALA A 48 17.10 -33.04 -14.72
C ALA A 48 16.37 -31.76 -14.27
N TYR A 49 15.54 -31.20 -15.17
CA TYR A 49 14.71 -30.04 -14.87
C TYR A 49 13.29 -30.47 -14.49
N GLU A 50 12.77 -29.90 -13.41
CA GLU A 50 11.37 -30.04 -13.02
C GLU A 50 10.72 -28.66 -12.98
N ILE A 51 9.53 -28.55 -13.57
CA ILE A 51 8.75 -27.31 -13.50
C ILE A 51 7.87 -27.36 -12.26
N ILE A 52 8.08 -26.44 -11.35
CA ILE A 52 7.31 -26.31 -10.12
C ILE A 52 6.78 -24.88 -9.97
N ASP A 53 5.78 -24.70 -9.12
CA ASP A 53 5.34 -23.36 -8.76
C ASP A 53 6.43 -22.65 -7.94
N ALA A 54 6.70 -21.36 -8.24
CA ALA A 54 7.70 -20.56 -7.54
C ALA A 54 7.46 -20.48 -6.02
N SER A 55 6.20 -20.58 -5.59
CA SER A 55 5.81 -20.60 -4.18
C SER A 55 6.31 -21.84 -3.41
N ASN A 56 6.66 -22.92 -4.12
CA ASN A 56 7.15 -24.16 -3.53
C ASN A 56 8.68 -24.21 -3.41
N LEU A 57 9.38 -23.19 -3.94
CA LEU A 57 10.83 -23.10 -3.85
C LEU A 57 11.28 -22.92 -2.39
N LYS A 58 12.37 -23.60 -2.05
CA LYS A 58 13.00 -23.53 -0.74
C LYS A 58 14.39 -22.92 -0.85
N LYS A 59 14.88 -22.40 0.24
CA LYS A 59 16.27 -21.95 0.34
C LYS A 59 17.22 -23.12 0.05
N GLY A 60 18.19 -22.86 -0.84
CA GLY A 60 19.15 -23.85 -1.34
C GLY A 60 18.74 -24.56 -2.61
N ASP A 61 17.50 -24.38 -3.09
CA ASP A 61 17.08 -24.91 -4.37
C ASP A 61 17.84 -24.23 -5.52
N LEU A 62 18.19 -25.01 -6.54
CA LEU A 62 18.84 -24.52 -7.73
C LEU A 62 17.81 -24.39 -8.85
N VAL A 63 17.72 -23.21 -9.44
CA VAL A 63 16.79 -22.93 -10.54
C VAL A 63 17.52 -22.39 -11.75
N ARG A 64 17.04 -22.74 -12.93
CA ARG A 64 17.51 -22.18 -14.20
C ARG A 64 16.47 -21.22 -14.75
N VAL A 65 16.95 -20.02 -15.10
CA VAL A 65 16.14 -18.95 -15.70
C VAL A 65 16.76 -18.55 -17.03
N GLU A 66 15.95 -18.49 -18.07
CA GLU A 66 16.37 -18.17 -19.43
C GLU A 66 15.83 -16.82 -19.88
N THR A 67 16.35 -16.33 -21.00
CA THR A 67 15.92 -15.07 -21.62
C THR A 67 14.40 -15.02 -21.77
N GLY A 68 13.79 -13.92 -21.30
CA GLY A 68 12.34 -13.68 -21.33
C GLY A 68 11.59 -14.23 -20.12
N GLU A 69 12.26 -14.97 -19.24
CA GLU A 69 11.65 -15.50 -18.02
C GLU A 69 11.89 -14.55 -16.83
N GLN A 70 11.01 -14.64 -15.85
CA GLN A 70 11.15 -13.92 -14.59
C GLN A 70 11.92 -14.79 -13.58
N ILE A 71 12.74 -14.15 -12.78
CA ILE A 71 13.44 -14.78 -11.66
C ILE A 71 12.40 -15.10 -10.58
N PRO A 72 12.27 -16.38 -10.20
CA PRO A 72 11.13 -16.83 -9.39
C PRO A 72 11.23 -16.42 -7.90
N ASN A 73 12.43 -16.21 -7.39
CA ASN A 73 12.65 -15.81 -5.98
C ASN A 73 14.03 -15.17 -5.83
N ASP A 74 14.28 -14.55 -4.67
CA ASP A 74 15.59 -13.97 -4.39
C ASP A 74 16.65 -15.05 -4.27
N GLY A 75 17.79 -14.80 -4.89
CA GLY A 75 18.86 -15.78 -4.96
C GLY A 75 20.22 -15.22 -5.30
N GLN A 76 21.16 -16.13 -5.48
CA GLN A 76 22.53 -15.83 -5.88
C GLN A 76 22.88 -16.60 -7.15
N VAL A 77 23.45 -15.92 -8.13
CA VAL A 77 23.91 -16.54 -9.36
C VAL A 77 25.12 -17.41 -9.07
N ILE A 78 24.99 -18.70 -9.34
CA ILE A 78 26.08 -19.69 -9.20
C ILE A 78 26.72 -20.03 -10.53
N LYS A 79 26.00 -19.85 -11.65
CA LYS A 79 26.48 -20.14 -13.00
C LYS A 79 25.77 -19.28 -14.04
N GLY A 80 26.49 -18.90 -15.10
CA GLY A 80 25.98 -18.11 -16.19
C GLY A 80 26.35 -16.64 -16.07
N LEU A 81 26.01 -15.91 -17.15
CA LEU A 81 26.14 -14.45 -17.26
C LEU A 81 24.96 -13.96 -18.08
N ALA A 82 24.19 -13.04 -17.52
CA ALA A 82 23.00 -12.51 -18.19
C ALA A 82 22.74 -11.04 -17.81
N THR A 83 22.00 -10.36 -18.66
CA THR A 83 21.42 -9.07 -18.30
C THR A 83 20.04 -9.25 -17.73
N VAL A 84 19.77 -8.52 -16.64
CA VAL A 84 18.51 -8.57 -15.89
C VAL A 84 17.90 -7.19 -15.84
N ASP A 85 16.64 -7.10 -16.21
CA ASP A 85 15.83 -5.88 -16.03
C ASP A 85 15.24 -5.86 -14.63
N GLU A 86 15.72 -4.95 -13.83
CA GLU A 86 15.27 -4.73 -12.44
C GLU A 86 14.31 -3.52 -12.33
N SER A 87 13.92 -2.91 -13.46
CA SER A 87 13.15 -1.66 -13.50
C SER A 87 11.82 -1.73 -12.75
N ALA A 88 11.17 -2.89 -12.75
CA ALA A 88 9.92 -3.11 -12.02
C ALA A 88 10.08 -2.97 -10.49
N ILE A 89 11.29 -3.16 -9.97
CA ILE A 89 11.60 -3.17 -8.53
C ILE A 89 12.40 -1.94 -8.13
N THR A 90 13.49 -1.65 -8.85
CA THR A 90 14.40 -0.54 -8.53
C THR A 90 13.96 0.80 -9.12
N GLY A 91 13.12 0.76 -10.16
CA GLY A 91 12.75 1.93 -10.97
C GLY A 91 13.82 2.38 -11.95
N GLU A 92 14.97 1.70 -12.01
CA GLU A 92 16.06 2.01 -12.96
C GLU A 92 15.85 1.28 -14.29
N SER A 93 15.79 2.01 -15.39
CA SER A 93 15.49 1.44 -16.71
C SER A 93 16.68 0.75 -17.39
N ALA A 94 17.90 0.86 -16.85
CA ALA A 94 19.08 0.23 -17.41
C ALA A 94 19.20 -1.22 -16.92
N PRO A 95 19.27 -2.23 -17.83
CA PRO A 95 19.50 -3.60 -17.43
C PRO A 95 20.86 -3.76 -16.74
N VAL A 96 20.90 -4.60 -15.71
CA VAL A 96 22.10 -4.87 -14.91
C VAL A 96 22.68 -6.22 -15.31
N ILE A 97 24.00 -6.28 -15.46
CA ILE A 97 24.70 -7.55 -15.73
C ILE A 97 24.83 -8.31 -14.42
N LYS A 98 24.39 -9.58 -14.43
CA LYS A 98 24.52 -10.52 -13.32
C LYS A 98 25.44 -11.67 -13.74
N GLU A 99 26.40 -12.00 -12.86
CA GLU A 99 27.37 -13.04 -13.13
C GLU A 99 27.72 -13.84 -11.86
N SER A 100 28.21 -15.04 -12.05
CA SER A 100 28.68 -15.89 -10.95
C SER A 100 30.00 -15.38 -10.37
N GLY A 101 30.08 -15.29 -9.04
CA GLY A 101 31.32 -15.02 -8.31
C GLY A 101 31.75 -13.54 -8.28
N GLY A 102 30.97 -12.59 -8.85
CA GLY A 102 31.19 -11.16 -8.79
C GLY A 102 30.42 -10.44 -7.68
N ASP A 103 30.62 -9.13 -7.58
CA ASP A 103 29.88 -8.27 -6.64
C ASP A 103 28.38 -8.16 -7.02
N PHE A 104 28.04 -8.51 -8.26
CA PHE A 104 26.68 -8.43 -8.82
C PHE A 104 26.01 -9.80 -8.97
N ASN A 105 26.33 -10.74 -8.09
CA ASN A 105 25.77 -12.10 -8.16
C ASN A 105 24.38 -12.22 -7.51
N ASN A 106 23.93 -11.25 -6.73
CA ASN A 106 22.60 -11.28 -6.13
C ASN A 106 21.51 -10.89 -7.14
N VAL A 107 20.43 -11.65 -7.14
CA VAL A 107 19.24 -11.39 -7.97
C VAL A 107 18.00 -11.30 -7.10
N ILE A 108 17.02 -10.55 -7.57
CA ILE A 108 15.78 -10.27 -6.86
C ILE A 108 14.64 -10.97 -7.61
N GLY A 109 13.78 -11.68 -6.88
CA GLY A 109 12.59 -12.30 -7.44
C GLY A 109 11.65 -11.28 -8.07
N GLY A 110 11.03 -11.64 -9.21
CA GLY A 110 10.15 -10.77 -9.98
C GLY A 110 10.85 -9.89 -11.02
N THR A 111 12.20 -9.89 -11.08
CA THR A 111 12.97 -9.25 -12.15
C THR A 111 13.04 -10.16 -13.38
N SER A 112 13.31 -9.61 -14.58
CA SER A 112 13.26 -10.36 -15.84
C SER A 112 14.65 -10.50 -16.47
N VAL A 113 14.99 -11.73 -16.90
CA VAL A 113 16.23 -12.00 -17.65
C VAL A 113 16.02 -11.54 -19.09
N THR A 114 16.88 -10.62 -19.57
CA THR A 114 16.77 -10.04 -20.91
C THR A 114 17.73 -10.62 -21.92
N SER A 115 18.80 -11.29 -21.46
CA SER A 115 19.74 -12.02 -22.35
C SER A 115 20.28 -13.25 -21.65
N ASP A 116 20.67 -14.27 -22.43
CA ASP A 116 21.31 -15.51 -21.96
C ASP A 116 20.52 -16.27 -20.87
N TRP A 117 21.21 -16.85 -19.91
CA TRP A 117 20.62 -17.68 -18.85
C TRP A 117 21.43 -17.58 -17.56
N LEU A 118 20.75 -17.87 -16.45
CA LEU A 118 21.36 -17.94 -15.11
C LEU A 118 20.94 -19.25 -14.41
N GLU A 119 21.87 -19.85 -13.68
CA GLU A 119 21.58 -20.82 -12.63
C GLU A 119 21.71 -20.09 -11.29
N ILE A 120 20.63 -20.12 -10.52
CA ILE A 120 20.44 -19.33 -9.33
C ILE A 120 20.18 -20.26 -8.15
N GLU A 121 20.94 -20.10 -7.08
CA GLU A 121 20.64 -20.70 -5.79
C GLU A 121 19.69 -19.79 -5.02
N ILE A 122 18.54 -20.32 -4.62
CA ILE A 122 17.54 -19.56 -3.85
C ILE A 122 18.08 -19.32 -2.44
N THR A 123 18.09 -18.05 -2.01
CA THR A 123 18.62 -17.64 -0.71
C THR A 123 17.55 -17.24 0.28
N SER A 124 16.33 -16.92 -0.19
CA SER A 124 15.20 -16.54 0.65
C SER A 124 14.34 -17.73 1.04
N GLU A 125 13.83 -17.71 2.26
CA GLU A 125 12.79 -18.64 2.70
C GLU A 125 11.43 -18.26 2.07
N PRO A 126 10.50 -19.21 1.90
CA PRO A 126 9.15 -18.92 1.43
C PRO A 126 8.48 -17.82 2.27
N GLY A 127 7.93 -16.81 1.63
CA GLY A 127 7.31 -15.67 2.30
C GLY A 127 8.26 -14.61 2.86
N GLN A 128 9.58 -14.73 2.59
CA GLN A 128 10.58 -13.77 3.04
C GLN A 128 11.35 -13.09 1.88
N SER A 129 10.92 -13.28 0.65
CA SER A 129 11.53 -12.59 -0.49
C SER A 129 11.41 -11.08 -0.38
N PHE A 130 12.18 -10.37 -1.18
CA PHE A 130 12.07 -8.92 -1.29
C PHE A 130 10.65 -8.50 -1.70
N LEU A 131 10.04 -9.25 -2.63
CA LEU A 131 8.68 -9.03 -3.09
C LEU A 131 7.66 -9.25 -1.96
N ASP A 132 7.83 -10.31 -1.14
CA ASP A 132 6.98 -10.56 0.03
C ASP A 132 7.07 -9.41 1.04
N LYS A 133 8.28 -8.92 1.32
CA LYS A 133 8.49 -7.76 2.19
C LYS A 133 7.83 -6.50 1.64
N MET A 134 7.91 -6.27 0.32
CA MET A 134 7.23 -5.16 -0.34
C MET A 134 5.71 -5.28 -0.21
N ILE A 135 5.15 -6.46 -0.45
CA ILE A 135 3.70 -6.72 -0.27
C ILE A 135 3.31 -6.46 1.18
N HIS A 136 4.06 -6.99 2.15
CA HIS A 136 3.80 -6.74 3.58
C HIS A 136 3.90 -5.26 3.97
N LEU A 137 4.84 -4.52 3.38
CA LEU A 137 4.95 -3.07 3.60
C LEU A 137 3.75 -2.33 3.01
N VAL A 138 3.25 -2.73 1.85
CA VAL A 138 2.07 -2.13 1.22
C VAL A 138 0.79 -2.51 1.98
N GLU A 139 0.65 -3.76 2.40
CA GLU A 139 -0.50 -4.24 3.19
C GLU A 139 -0.47 -3.76 4.64
N GLY A 140 0.71 -3.78 5.27
CA GLY A 140 0.94 -3.33 6.64
C GLY A 140 1.05 -1.82 6.79
N ALA A 141 1.10 -1.09 5.68
CA ALA A 141 0.97 0.36 5.66
C ALA A 141 -0.48 0.76 5.96
N THR A 142 -0.97 0.40 7.15
CA THR A 142 -1.94 1.26 7.84
C THR A 142 -1.25 2.61 7.91
N ARG A 143 -1.67 3.47 6.98
CA ARG A 143 -1.12 4.82 6.85
C ARG A 143 -0.99 5.45 8.22
N LYS A 144 0.24 5.63 8.72
CA LYS A 144 0.47 6.37 9.95
C LYS A 144 -0.04 7.78 9.71
N LYS A 145 -1.04 8.18 10.48
CA LYS A 145 -1.59 9.54 10.41
C LYS A 145 -0.44 10.53 10.62
N THR A 146 -0.38 11.54 9.79
CA THR A 146 0.61 12.60 9.95
C THR A 146 0.38 13.35 11.27
N PRO A 147 1.42 14.00 11.86
CA PRO A 147 1.24 14.82 13.07
C PRO A 147 0.13 15.86 12.93
N ASN A 148 -0.02 16.46 11.75
CA ASN A 148 -1.08 17.42 11.46
C ASN A 148 -2.47 16.77 11.46
N GLU A 149 -2.61 15.55 10.94
CA GLU A 149 -3.87 14.81 10.98
C GLU A 149 -4.25 14.43 12.41
N ILE A 150 -3.27 14.04 13.22
CA ILE A 150 -3.49 13.73 14.65
C ILE A 150 -3.92 15.00 15.39
N ALA A 151 -3.25 16.15 15.15
CA ALA A 151 -3.60 17.42 15.77
C ALA A 151 -5.01 17.88 15.39
N LEU A 152 -5.36 17.81 14.11
CA LEU A 152 -6.70 18.14 13.61
C LEU A 152 -7.77 17.19 14.17
N PHE A 153 -7.51 15.89 14.21
CA PHE A 153 -8.44 14.92 14.80
C PHE A 153 -8.66 15.22 16.29
N THR A 154 -7.60 15.51 17.04
CA THR A 154 -7.68 15.89 18.46
C THR A 154 -8.47 17.16 18.65
N LEU A 155 -8.25 18.18 17.80
CA LEU A 155 -9.03 19.44 17.82
C LEU A 155 -10.52 19.16 17.57
N LEU A 156 -10.86 18.36 16.56
CA LEU A 156 -12.23 18.02 16.22
C LEU A 156 -12.93 17.27 17.34
N MET A 157 -12.25 16.30 17.96
CA MET A 157 -12.78 15.54 19.10
C MET A 157 -13.02 16.47 20.29
N THR A 158 -12.08 17.34 20.62
CA THR A 158 -12.20 18.30 21.71
C THR A 158 -13.36 19.25 21.46
N LEU A 159 -13.47 19.80 20.25
CA LEU A 159 -14.54 20.71 19.86
C LEU A 159 -15.91 20.03 19.92
N THR A 160 -16.00 18.78 19.48
CA THR A 160 -17.23 17.98 19.54
C THR A 160 -17.68 17.76 20.99
N ILE A 161 -16.76 17.44 21.90
CA ILE A 161 -17.06 17.27 23.33
C ILE A 161 -17.56 18.59 23.92
N ILE A 162 -16.89 19.71 23.64
CA ILE A 162 -17.31 21.04 24.11
C ILE A 162 -18.72 21.36 23.62
N PHE A 163 -19.01 21.17 22.34
CA PHE A 163 -20.34 21.43 21.78
C PHE A 163 -21.41 20.53 22.40
N LEU A 164 -21.10 19.25 22.64
CA LEU A 164 -22.03 18.33 23.26
C LEU A 164 -22.38 18.76 24.70
N VAL A 165 -21.38 19.20 25.48
CA VAL A 165 -21.60 19.75 26.82
C VAL A 165 -22.47 21.01 26.76
N VAL A 166 -22.20 21.94 25.83
CA VAL A 166 -22.99 23.17 25.65
C VAL A 166 -24.43 22.83 25.30
N ILE A 167 -24.70 21.89 24.37
CA ILE A 167 -26.05 21.52 23.96
C ILE A 167 -26.82 20.88 25.11
N VAL A 168 -26.19 19.99 25.89
CA VAL A 168 -26.80 19.35 27.05
C VAL A 168 -27.15 20.38 28.13
N THR A 169 -26.29 21.38 28.34
CA THR A 169 -26.52 22.44 29.34
C THR A 169 -27.53 23.51 28.87
N MET A 170 -27.71 23.68 27.56
CA MET A 170 -28.68 24.65 27.01
C MET A 170 -30.12 24.33 27.39
N TYR A 171 -30.50 23.04 27.45
CA TYR A 171 -31.87 22.66 27.77
C TYR A 171 -32.30 23.10 29.20
N PRO A 172 -31.59 22.71 30.28
CA PRO A 172 -31.94 23.19 31.62
C PRO A 172 -31.84 24.69 31.78
N LEU A 173 -30.87 25.34 31.11
CA LEU A 173 -30.73 26.80 31.13
C LEU A 173 -31.94 27.51 30.47
N ALA A 174 -32.41 26.97 29.33
CA ALA A 174 -33.60 27.49 28.66
C ALA A 174 -34.85 27.37 29.54
N GLN A 175 -35.01 26.24 30.24
CA GLN A 175 -36.10 26.02 31.19
C GLN A 175 -36.06 27.03 32.34
N PHE A 176 -34.86 27.31 32.89
CA PHE A 176 -34.65 28.28 33.94
C PHE A 176 -35.01 29.72 33.50
N LEU A 177 -34.69 30.06 32.26
CA LEU A 177 -34.98 31.37 31.65
C LEU A 177 -36.42 31.47 31.10
N HIS A 178 -37.26 30.45 31.28
CA HIS A 178 -38.61 30.38 30.70
C HIS A 178 -38.65 30.51 29.19
N PHE A 179 -37.59 30.07 28.49
CA PHE A 179 -37.48 30.06 27.04
C PHE A 179 -37.84 28.68 26.47
N ASN A 180 -38.80 28.69 25.54
CA ASN A 180 -39.27 27.42 24.93
C ASN A 180 -38.27 26.94 23.86
N LEU A 181 -37.34 26.10 24.24
CA LEU A 181 -36.44 25.41 23.34
C LEU A 181 -37.05 24.06 22.87
N SER A 182 -37.31 23.94 21.60
CA SER A 182 -37.80 22.68 21.01
C SER A 182 -36.67 21.65 20.96
N ILE A 183 -36.96 20.39 21.28
CA ILE A 183 -36.03 19.26 21.14
C ILE A 183 -35.53 19.16 19.68
N VAL A 184 -36.40 19.44 18.70
CA VAL A 184 -36.02 19.46 17.28
C VAL A 184 -34.93 20.48 17.00
N MET A 185 -34.97 21.65 17.64
CA MET A 185 -33.97 22.70 17.51
C MET A 185 -32.63 22.27 18.12
N LEU A 186 -32.63 21.57 19.25
CA LEU A 186 -31.42 21.01 19.86
C LEU A 186 -30.78 19.94 19.00
N ILE A 187 -31.58 19.06 18.40
CA ILE A 187 -31.08 18.03 17.47
C ILE A 187 -30.48 18.71 16.23
N ALA A 188 -31.16 19.69 15.65
CA ALA A 188 -30.65 20.45 14.50
C ALA A 188 -29.31 21.15 14.83
N LEU A 189 -29.23 21.76 16.00
CA LEU A 189 -28.01 22.41 16.49
C LEU A 189 -26.86 21.40 16.68
N THR A 190 -27.14 20.22 17.24
CA THR A 190 -26.18 19.13 17.39
C THR A 190 -25.59 18.72 16.03
N VAL A 191 -26.45 18.49 15.04
CA VAL A 191 -26.01 18.10 13.69
C VAL A 191 -25.20 19.20 13.01
N CYS A 192 -25.56 20.48 13.20
CA CYS A 192 -24.82 21.61 12.63
C CYS A 192 -23.45 21.83 13.27
N LEU A 193 -23.31 21.58 14.56
CA LEU A 193 -22.09 21.85 15.31
C LEU A 193 -21.05 20.72 15.21
N ILE A 194 -21.47 19.49 14.92
CA ILE A 194 -20.53 18.37 14.72
C ILE A 194 -19.91 18.48 13.29
N PRO A 195 -18.61 18.73 13.18
CA PRO A 195 -17.94 18.91 11.89
C PRO A 195 -17.68 17.58 11.17
N THR A 196 -18.74 16.84 10.84
CA THR A 196 -18.68 15.50 10.21
C THR A 196 -17.98 15.50 8.84
N THR A 197 -18.11 16.62 8.09
CA THR A 197 -17.51 16.77 6.75
C THR A 197 -15.99 16.87 6.75
N ILE A 198 -15.41 17.42 7.83
CA ILE A 198 -13.95 17.59 7.93
C ILE A 198 -13.24 16.25 8.14
N GLY A 199 -13.86 15.30 8.88
CA GLY A 199 -13.30 13.98 9.09
C GLY A 199 -13.10 13.20 7.78
N GLY A 200 -14.10 13.19 6.91
CA GLY A 200 -14.02 12.55 5.58
C GLY A 200 -13.06 13.25 4.62
N LEU A 201 -13.02 14.58 4.65
CA LEU A 201 -12.14 15.37 3.78
C LEU A 201 -10.66 15.21 4.16
N LEU A 202 -10.36 15.01 5.43
CA LEU A 202 -8.99 14.85 5.94
C LEU A 202 -8.31 13.60 5.36
N SER A 203 -9.04 12.48 5.28
CA SER A 203 -8.55 11.23 4.69
C SER A 203 -8.28 11.41 3.19
N ALA A 204 -9.17 12.10 2.47
CA ALA A 204 -9.02 12.38 1.04
C ALA A 204 -7.84 13.29 0.72
N ILE A 205 -7.63 14.37 1.49
CA ILE A 205 -6.52 15.32 1.30
C ILE A 205 -5.18 14.64 1.55
N GLY A 206 -5.09 13.82 2.59
CA GLY A 206 -3.85 13.14 2.93
C GLY A 206 -3.40 12.16 1.84
N ILE A 207 -4.33 11.48 1.15
CA ILE A 207 -4.03 10.59 0.03
C ILE A 207 -3.55 11.38 -1.20
N ALA A 208 -4.22 12.51 -1.50
CA ALA A 208 -3.82 13.39 -2.58
C ALA A 208 -2.42 13.98 -2.37
N ALA A 209 -2.08 14.40 -1.14
CA ALA A 209 -0.78 14.97 -0.81
C ALA A 209 0.38 13.98 -0.98
N VAL A 210 0.21 12.70 -0.61
CA VAL A 210 1.23 11.65 -0.78
C VAL A 210 1.46 11.34 -2.26
N SER A 211 0.40 11.28 -3.06
CA SER A 211 0.51 11.06 -4.51
C SER A 211 1.29 12.19 -5.19
N TYR A 212 1.11 13.44 -4.76
CA TYR A 212 1.78 14.61 -5.35
C TYR A 212 3.27 14.68 -5.01
N THR A 213 3.66 14.29 -3.81
CA THR A 213 5.06 14.30 -3.39
C THR A 213 5.88 13.21 -4.08
N HIS A 214 5.31 12.04 -4.34
CA HIS A 214 5.97 10.97 -5.10
C HIS A 214 6.20 11.33 -6.57
N LEU A 215 5.22 11.92 -7.24
CA LEU A 215 5.35 12.35 -8.64
C LEU A 215 6.40 13.46 -8.80
N ARG A 216 6.48 14.41 -7.88
CA ARG A 216 7.44 15.51 -7.95
C ARG A 216 8.88 15.10 -7.62
N ALA A 217 9.08 14.08 -6.79
CA ALA A 217 10.41 13.55 -6.49
C ALA A 217 11.04 12.86 -7.71
N HIS A 218 10.24 12.32 -8.64
CA HIS A 218 10.71 11.76 -9.89
C HIS A 218 11.05 12.83 -10.96
N GLU A 219 10.30 13.94 -11.01
CA GLU A 219 10.56 15.02 -11.97
C GLU A 219 11.84 15.83 -11.66
N THR A 220 12.19 15.99 -10.38
CA THR A 220 13.40 16.73 -10.00
C THR A 220 14.70 15.93 -10.21
N ARG A 221 14.64 14.61 -10.32
CA ARG A 221 15.81 13.76 -10.64
C ARG A 221 16.09 13.64 -12.14
N GLY A 222 15.12 13.92 -12.99
CA GLY A 222 15.30 13.88 -14.46
C GLY A 222 15.93 15.12 -15.08
N ASN A 223 16.20 16.18 -14.30
CA ASN A 223 16.71 17.47 -14.79
C ASN A 223 18.09 17.87 -14.20
N LEU A 224 18.85 16.92 -13.66
CA LEU A 224 20.27 17.02 -13.33
C LEU A 224 21.06 15.98 -14.09
#